data_d7c567703a5bfbad4ca0b03a659309a5
#
_entry.id   d7c567703a5bfbad4ca0b03a659309a5
#
_cell.length_a   1.000
_cell.length_b   1.000
_cell.length_c   1.000
_cell.angle_alpha   90.00
_cell.angle_beta   90.00
_cell.angle_gamma   90.00
#
_symmetry.space_group_name_H-M   'P 1'
#
loop_
_entity.id
_entity.type
_entity.pdbx_description
1 polymer ?
#
loop_
_entity_poly.entity_id
_entity_poly.type
_entity_poly.pdbx_seq_one_letter_code
_entity_poly.pdbx_strand_id
1 'polypeptide(L)'
;MTGSHGLETGFSYELMKRFATDNHCTVRLIVHNENENFLDSLAAGRIDMVITHNDSISDFKGIRLSCGLDECSAIAVRHDKSLVRLGKVNRWISHMKNSGDFSAIRSRFRGTGNPLRKAELGIKATRISPYDEIIRKYAAELGWDWRMLAAVVYQESKFSINSKSHRGAQGLMQVMPSTAERYGITDLVDPENNLRAGTQHLKMLQNIWKKRELSPSEMIRFTLASYNAGEGRMLECRTYAAEKGYDADKWEEIVKVIPLMREEGRFQGYETITYIENIEALYEAICKIHPTE
;
A
#
# COMPACT_ATOMS: atom_id res chain seq x y z
N MET A 1 -0.07 7.97 11.94
CA MET A 1 0.36 6.88 12.84
C MET A 1 1.06 5.87 11.97
N THR A 2 2.35 5.76 12.10
CA THR A 2 3.10 4.61 11.63
C THR A 2 2.67 3.45 12.49
N GLY A 3 2.06 2.42 11.89
CA GLY A 3 2.04 1.12 12.50
C GLY A 3 3.49 0.73 12.80
N SER A 4 3.74 -0.11 13.77
CA SER A 4 5.05 -0.56 14.25
C SER A 4 5.99 -1.16 13.19
N HIS A 5 5.66 -1.07 11.92
CA HIS A 5 6.36 -1.66 10.79
C HIS A 5 6.53 -0.72 9.58
N GLY A 6 6.49 0.60 9.76
CA GLY A 6 6.83 1.56 8.69
C GLY A 6 5.91 1.58 7.47
N LEU A 7 4.68 1.07 7.61
CA LEU A 7 3.76 0.89 6.50
C LEU A 7 3.25 2.22 5.93
N GLU A 8 3.59 2.53 4.68
CA GLU A 8 2.96 3.59 3.88
C GLU A 8 1.50 3.24 3.51
N THR A 9 0.81 2.50 4.33
CA THR A 9 -0.61 2.22 4.23
C THR A 9 -1.32 2.76 5.45
N GLY A 10 -2.38 3.43 5.24
CA GLY A 10 -3.19 3.94 6.31
C GLY A 10 -4.12 5.01 5.79
N PHE A 11 -5.10 5.33 6.59
CA PHE A 11 -6.07 6.37 6.32
C PHE A 11 -5.39 7.68 5.90
N SER A 12 -4.34 8.09 6.60
CA SER A 12 -3.60 9.32 6.33
C SER A 12 -2.86 9.30 4.99
N TYR A 13 -2.29 8.16 4.62
CA TYR A 13 -1.61 7.97 3.33
C TYR A 13 -2.57 8.09 2.16
N GLU A 14 -3.67 7.32 2.16
CA GLU A 14 -4.67 7.38 1.11
C GLU A 14 -5.29 8.78 0.99
N LEU A 15 -5.48 9.43 2.13
CA LEU A 15 -5.98 10.79 2.16
C LEU A 15 -5.02 11.76 1.47
N MET A 16 -3.72 11.65 1.72
CA MET A 16 -2.71 12.50 1.08
C MET A 16 -2.51 12.15 -0.40
N LYS A 17 -2.57 10.88 -0.77
CA LYS A 17 -2.60 10.49 -2.19
C LYS A 17 -3.79 11.12 -2.93
N ARG A 18 -4.97 11.08 -2.32
CA ARG A 18 -6.16 11.71 -2.90
C ARG A 18 -6.02 13.24 -2.97
N PHE A 19 -5.48 13.87 -1.92
CA PHE A 19 -5.16 15.30 -1.94
C PHE A 19 -4.23 15.67 -3.11
N ALA A 20 -3.19 14.87 -3.33
CA ALA A 20 -2.25 15.08 -4.44
C ALA A 20 -2.93 15.00 -5.80
N THR A 21 -3.75 13.99 -6.01
CA THR A 21 -4.53 13.80 -7.24
C THR A 21 -5.46 14.98 -7.50
N ASP A 22 -6.27 15.35 -6.50
CA ASP A 22 -7.29 16.40 -6.64
C ASP A 22 -6.66 17.79 -6.80
N ASN A 23 -5.41 17.99 -6.38
CA ASN A 23 -4.70 19.26 -6.48
C ASN A 23 -3.56 19.26 -7.51
N HIS A 24 -3.47 18.22 -8.36
CA HIS A 24 -2.45 18.06 -9.41
C HIS A 24 -1.01 18.27 -8.90
N CYS A 25 -0.70 17.69 -7.73
CA CYS A 25 0.63 17.74 -7.14
C CYS A 25 1.13 16.33 -6.78
N THR A 26 2.43 16.21 -6.56
CA THR A 26 3.05 14.98 -6.06
C THR A 26 3.20 15.05 -4.54
N VAL A 27 2.92 13.95 -3.85
CA VAL A 27 3.20 13.80 -2.42
C VAL A 27 4.44 12.94 -2.26
N ARG A 28 5.41 13.49 -1.55
CA ARG A 28 6.54 12.73 -1.02
C ARG A 28 6.30 12.52 0.46
N LEU A 29 6.15 11.26 0.87
CA LEU A 29 6.01 10.91 2.28
C LEU A 29 7.38 10.85 2.94
N ILE A 30 7.42 11.35 4.17
CA ILE A 30 8.56 11.24 5.06
C ILE A 30 8.11 10.40 6.25
N VAL A 31 8.73 9.22 6.41
CA VAL A 31 8.43 8.32 7.53
C VAL A 31 9.08 8.86 8.80
N HIS A 32 8.37 8.74 9.92
CA HIS A 32 8.83 9.19 11.23
C HIS A 32 10.10 8.44 11.65
N ASN A 33 11.14 9.19 11.92
CA ASN A 33 12.28 8.70 12.69
C ASN A 33 12.10 9.22 14.13
N GLU A 34 12.20 8.36 15.14
CA GLU A 34 11.90 8.68 16.55
C GLU A 34 12.66 9.90 17.10
N ASN A 35 13.73 10.31 16.39
CA ASN A 35 14.58 11.44 16.75
C ASN A 35 14.19 12.78 16.08
N GLU A 36 13.15 12.82 15.23
CA GLU A 36 12.74 14.03 14.49
C GLU A 36 11.37 14.55 14.93
N ASN A 37 11.33 15.80 15.42
CA ASN A 37 10.05 16.47 15.66
C ASN A 37 9.51 17.03 14.33
N PHE A 38 8.45 16.44 13.82
CA PHE A 38 7.83 16.88 12.56
C PHE A 38 7.25 18.29 12.62
N LEU A 39 6.84 18.76 13.79
CA LEU A 39 6.32 20.11 13.93
C LEU A 39 7.45 21.15 13.78
N ASP A 40 8.65 20.86 14.29
CA ASP A 40 9.84 21.68 14.05
C ASP A 40 10.25 21.68 12.58
N SER A 41 10.18 20.52 11.92
CA SER A 41 10.45 20.39 10.49
C SER A 41 9.41 21.13 9.65
N LEU A 42 8.14 21.13 10.05
CA LEU A 42 7.06 21.88 9.41
C LEU A 42 7.27 23.39 9.61
N ALA A 43 7.55 23.84 10.82
CA ALA A 43 7.82 25.25 11.12
C ALA A 43 9.04 25.80 10.35
N ALA A 44 10.11 24.99 10.25
CA ALA A 44 11.32 25.30 9.49
C ALA A 44 11.14 25.18 7.96
N GLY A 45 10.01 24.70 7.47
CA GLY A 45 9.70 24.57 6.03
C GLY A 45 10.42 23.42 5.34
N ARG A 46 10.98 22.45 6.07
CA ARG A 46 11.55 21.21 5.51
C ARG A 46 10.47 20.24 5.02
N ILE A 47 9.28 20.29 5.61
CA ILE A 47 8.08 19.59 5.18
C ILE A 47 6.92 20.57 5.02
N ASP A 48 5.90 20.20 4.25
CA ASP A 48 4.81 21.10 3.88
C ASP A 48 3.54 20.87 4.72
N MET A 49 3.28 19.64 5.14
CA MET A 49 2.08 19.25 5.88
C MET A 49 2.36 18.08 6.82
N VAL A 50 1.63 18.05 7.94
CA VAL A 50 1.63 16.93 8.90
C VAL A 50 0.19 16.60 9.25
N ILE A 51 -0.20 15.32 9.22
CA ILE A 51 -1.45 14.88 9.83
C ILE A 51 -1.16 14.57 11.30
N THR A 52 -1.87 15.25 12.19
CA THR A 52 -1.63 15.19 13.62
C THR A 52 -2.93 15.19 14.42
N HIS A 53 -2.84 14.87 15.70
CA HIS A 53 -3.96 15.02 16.63
C HIS A 53 -4.25 16.50 16.91
N ASN A 54 -5.52 16.85 17.06
CA ASN A 54 -5.96 18.23 17.33
C ASN A 54 -5.32 18.80 18.61
N ASP A 55 -5.09 17.96 19.61
CA ASP A 55 -4.59 18.38 20.93
C ASP A 55 -3.07 18.58 20.97
N SER A 56 -2.35 18.15 19.92
CA SER A 56 -0.87 18.12 19.92
C SER A 56 -0.23 19.48 19.59
N ILE A 57 -1.00 20.52 19.27
CA ILE A 57 -0.49 21.75 18.61
C ILE A 57 -0.85 23.06 19.33
N SER A 58 -1.44 23.02 20.53
CA SER A 58 -1.91 24.25 21.21
C SER A 58 -0.88 25.37 21.35
N ASP A 59 0.44 25.08 21.27
CA ASP A 59 1.51 26.04 21.57
C ASP A 59 2.59 26.22 20.47
N PHE A 60 2.41 25.64 19.27
CA PHE A 60 3.42 25.78 18.21
C PHE A 60 3.27 27.09 17.41
N LYS A 61 4.19 28.06 17.66
CA LYS A 61 4.28 29.28 16.85
C LYS A 61 4.65 28.94 15.40
N GLY A 62 3.92 29.52 14.45
CA GLY A 62 4.22 29.34 13.03
C GLY A 62 3.51 28.16 12.34
N ILE A 63 2.62 27.47 13.04
CA ILE A 63 1.80 26.38 12.50
C ILE A 63 0.31 26.73 12.64
N ARG A 64 -0.50 26.27 11.67
CA ARG A 64 -1.96 26.37 11.70
C ARG A 64 -2.56 25.01 11.41
N LEU A 65 -3.63 24.68 12.11
CA LEU A 65 -4.44 23.50 11.85
C LEU A 65 -5.53 23.79 10.82
N SER A 66 -5.79 22.82 9.95
CA SER A 66 -6.97 22.80 9.10
C SER A 66 -8.24 22.63 9.94
N CYS A 67 -9.40 22.76 9.32
CA CYS A 67 -10.61 22.17 9.87
C CYS A 67 -10.36 20.66 10.11
N GLY A 68 -10.98 20.11 11.17
CA GLY A 68 -10.76 18.71 11.56
C GLY A 68 -11.03 17.74 10.41
N LEU A 69 -10.14 16.80 10.23
CA LEU A 69 -10.39 15.64 9.36
C LEU A 69 -11.45 14.74 9.99
N ASP A 70 -11.31 14.49 11.27
CA ASP A 70 -12.27 13.82 12.14
C ASP A 70 -12.28 14.47 13.54
N GLU A 71 -12.85 13.79 14.53
CA GLU A 71 -12.98 14.31 15.90
C GLU A 71 -11.62 14.57 16.56
N CYS A 72 -10.59 13.82 16.16
CA CYS A 72 -9.28 13.81 16.84
C CYS A 72 -8.13 14.30 15.95
N SER A 73 -8.29 14.43 14.61
CA SER A 73 -7.17 14.68 13.70
C SER A 73 -7.43 15.84 12.75
N ALA A 74 -6.35 16.55 12.42
CA ALA A 74 -6.31 17.66 11.47
C ALA A 74 -5.02 17.64 10.65
N ILE A 75 -4.96 18.43 9.59
CA ILE A 75 -3.75 18.69 8.83
C ILE A 75 -3.10 19.95 9.36
N ALA A 76 -1.89 19.83 9.88
CA ALA A 76 -1.06 20.96 10.23
C ALA A 76 -0.32 21.50 8.99
N VAL A 77 -0.34 22.79 8.81
CA VAL A 77 0.42 23.50 7.76
C VAL A 77 1.19 24.64 8.37
N ARG A 78 2.30 25.04 7.74
CA ARG A 78 3.04 26.21 8.15
C ARG A 78 2.18 27.47 7.98
N HIS A 79 2.23 28.33 8.99
CA HIS A 79 1.63 29.65 8.92
C HIS A 79 2.47 30.54 7.98
N ASP A 80 2.06 30.64 6.74
CA ASP A 80 2.59 31.66 5.82
C ASP A 80 1.67 32.89 5.80
N LYS A 81 2.23 34.04 5.40
CA LYS A 81 1.48 35.29 5.38
C LYS A 81 0.27 35.30 4.44
N SER A 82 0.18 34.29 3.54
CA SER A 82 -0.85 34.29 2.49
C SER A 82 -2.14 33.56 2.87
N LEU A 83 -2.16 32.74 3.92
CA LEU A 83 -3.29 31.85 4.30
C LEU A 83 -3.84 30.98 3.15
N VAL A 84 -3.26 31.08 1.95
CA VAL A 84 -3.74 30.42 0.73
C VAL A 84 -3.64 28.91 0.87
N ARG A 85 -2.55 28.43 1.49
CA ARG A 85 -2.31 27.00 1.68
C ARG A 85 -3.37 26.38 2.60
N LEU A 86 -3.64 27.01 3.75
CA LEU A 86 -4.66 26.56 4.69
C LEU A 86 -6.06 26.58 4.07
N GLY A 87 -6.37 27.64 3.33
CA GLY A 87 -7.66 27.77 2.62
C GLY A 87 -7.87 26.69 1.57
N LYS A 88 -6.81 26.28 0.84
CA LYS A 88 -6.88 25.17 -0.11
C LYS A 88 -7.16 23.83 0.61
N VAL A 89 -6.43 23.56 1.69
CA VAL A 89 -6.60 22.36 2.49
C VAL A 89 -8.03 22.27 3.06
N ASN A 90 -8.53 23.35 3.65
CA ASN A 90 -9.88 23.38 4.24
C ASN A 90 -10.98 23.18 3.18
N ARG A 91 -10.87 23.82 2.01
CA ARG A 91 -11.83 23.61 0.91
C ARG A 91 -11.82 22.15 0.44
N TRP A 92 -10.63 21.58 0.29
CA TRP A 92 -10.51 20.18 -0.10
C TRP A 92 -11.12 19.22 0.94
N ILE A 93 -10.84 19.42 2.24
CA ILE A 93 -11.45 18.62 3.32
C ILE A 93 -12.98 18.72 3.27
N SER A 94 -13.52 19.93 3.11
CA SER A 94 -14.97 20.13 3.01
C SER A 94 -15.56 19.42 1.80
N HIS A 95 -14.90 19.49 0.64
CA HIS A 95 -15.29 18.78 -0.57
C HIS A 95 -15.31 17.25 -0.35
N MET A 96 -14.23 16.70 0.20
CA MET A 96 -14.09 15.27 0.49
C MET A 96 -15.18 14.76 1.45
N LYS A 97 -15.54 15.55 2.48
CA LYS A 97 -16.62 15.20 3.40
C LYS A 97 -17.98 15.22 2.74
N ASN A 98 -18.23 16.19 1.89
CA ASN A 98 -19.52 16.36 1.22
C ASN A 98 -19.73 15.36 0.06
N SER A 99 -18.67 14.93 -0.62
CA SER A 99 -18.75 13.92 -1.69
C SER A 99 -18.94 12.48 -1.17
N GLY A 100 -18.77 12.25 0.14
CA GLY A 100 -18.78 10.91 0.70
C GLY A 100 -17.45 10.14 0.56
N ASP A 101 -16.49 10.67 -0.20
CA ASP A 101 -15.18 10.04 -0.41
C ASP A 101 -14.40 9.86 0.88
N PHE A 102 -14.50 10.85 1.78
CA PHE A 102 -13.89 10.77 3.10
C PHE A 102 -14.42 9.59 3.93
N SER A 103 -15.74 9.39 3.93
CA SER A 103 -16.37 8.28 4.65
C SER A 103 -16.03 6.93 4.03
N ALA A 104 -15.90 6.87 2.71
CA ALA A 104 -15.50 5.67 1.99
C ALA A 104 -14.03 5.28 2.30
N ILE A 105 -13.12 6.25 2.30
CA ILE A 105 -11.72 6.03 2.70
C ILE A 105 -11.67 5.64 4.19
N ARG A 106 -12.36 6.37 5.07
CA ARG A 106 -12.40 6.08 6.50
C ARG A 106 -12.89 4.67 6.81
N SER A 107 -13.96 4.23 6.14
CA SER A 107 -14.52 2.88 6.31
C SER A 107 -13.54 1.79 5.95
N ARG A 108 -12.74 1.99 4.91
CA ARG A 108 -11.70 1.03 4.49
C ARG A 108 -10.62 0.83 5.54
N PHE A 109 -10.25 1.89 6.29
CA PHE A 109 -9.12 1.86 7.22
C PHE A 109 -9.51 1.77 8.70
N ARG A 110 -10.66 2.31 9.07
CA ARG A 110 -11.15 2.32 10.46
C ARG A 110 -12.33 1.39 10.70
N GLY A 111 -12.90 0.82 9.63
CA GLY A 111 -14.00 -0.14 9.73
C GLY A 111 -13.55 -1.50 10.30
N THR A 112 -14.51 -2.24 10.82
CA THR A 112 -14.32 -3.63 11.28
C THR A 112 -13.89 -4.60 10.16
N GLY A 113 -13.83 -4.14 8.90
CA GLY A 113 -13.33 -4.89 7.77
C GLY A 113 -11.81 -4.92 7.62
N ASN A 114 -11.05 -4.08 8.35
CA ASN A 114 -9.59 -4.07 8.26
C ASN A 114 -8.96 -5.24 9.04
N PRO A 115 -8.24 -6.18 8.39
CA PRO A 115 -7.61 -7.32 9.06
C PRO A 115 -6.60 -6.91 10.14
N LEU A 116 -5.78 -5.89 9.89
CA LEU A 116 -4.80 -5.38 10.86
C LEU A 116 -5.49 -4.91 12.14
N ARG A 117 -6.57 -4.13 11.99
CA ARG A 117 -7.33 -3.62 13.13
C ARG A 117 -8.03 -4.74 13.91
N LYS A 118 -8.58 -5.73 13.22
CA LYS A 118 -9.15 -6.92 13.89
C LYS A 118 -8.10 -7.67 14.68
N ALA A 119 -6.92 -7.88 14.11
CA ALA A 119 -5.82 -8.58 14.77
C ALA A 119 -5.33 -7.83 16.01
N GLU A 120 -5.19 -6.49 15.95
CA GLU A 120 -4.84 -5.64 17.11
C GLU A 120 -5.86 -5.76 18.24
N LEU A 121 -7.15 -5.85 17.89
CA LEU A 121 -8.25 -5.98 18.85
C LEU A 121 -8.50 -7.42 19.31
N GLY A 122 -7.73 -8.40 18.82
CA GLY A 122 -7.91 -9.81 19.12
C GLY A 122 -9.21 -10.41 18.57
N ILE A 123 -9.84 -9.75 17.59
CA ILE A 123 -11.13 -10.18 17.02
C ILE A 123 -10.86 -11.34 16.06
N LYS A 124 -11.47 -12.48 16.35
CA LYS A 124 -11.50 -13.63 15.41
C LYS A 124 -12.60 -13.43 14.37
N ALA A 125 -12.38 -13.97 13.19
CA ALA A 125 -13.35 -13.91 12.10
C ALA A 125 -13.42 -15.24 11.37
N THR A 126 -14.64 -15.73 11.18
CA THR A 126 -14.91 -16.92 10.34
C THR A 126 -14.79 -16.59 8.86
N ARG A 127 -14.89 -15.32 8.50
CA ARG A 127 -14.82 -14.81 7.13
C ARG A 127 -14.01 -13.54 7.06
N ILE A 128 -13.10 -13.44 6.10
CA ILE A 128 -12.25 -12.27 5.86
C ILE A 128 -12.89 -11.34 4.85
N SER A 129 -13.44 -11.92 3.77
CA SER A 129 -14.06 -11.20 2.66
C SER A 129 -15.28 -11.94 2.08
N PRO A 130 -16.10 -11.30 1.25
CA PRO A 130 -17.14 -11.99 0.46
C PRO A 130 -16.57 -12.99 -0.54
N TYR A 131 -15.27 -12.96 -0.81
CA TYR A 131 -14.59 -13.71 -1.87
C TYR A 131 -13.72 -14.86 -1.36
N ASP A 132 -13.81 -15.21 -0.08
CA ASP A 132 -12.93 -16.22 0.54
C ASP A 132 -12.91 -17.54 -0.20
N GLU A 133 -14.08 -18.03 -0.68
CA GLU A 133 -14.19 -19.31 -1.40
C GLU A 133 -13.41 -19.31 -2.72
N ILE A 134 -13.59 -18.25 -3.52
CA ILE A 134 -12.85 -18.13 -4.79
C ILE A 134 -11.37 -17.80 -4.57
N ILE A 135 -11.03 -17.08 -3.50
CA ILE A 135 -9.62 -16.86 -3.11
C ILE A 135 -8.95 -18.18 -2.73
N ARG A 136 -9.62 -19.05 -1.95
CA ARG A 136 -9.13 -20.41 -1.60
C ARG A 136 -8.89 -21.26 -2.85
N LYS A 137 -9.85 -21.28 -3.78
CA LYS A 137 -9.74 -22.01 -5.05
C LYS A 137 -8.47 -21.62 -5.80
N TYR A 138 -8.26 -20.33 -6.04
CA TYR A 138 -7.12 -19.84 -6.82
C TYR A 138 -5.79 -19.86 -6.04
N ALA A 139 -5.80 -19.74 -4.73
CA ALA A 139 -4.61 -19.95 -3.91
C ALA A 139 -4.09 -21.39 -4.01
N ALA A 140 -4.99 -22.38 -4.03
CA ALA A 140 -4.62 -23.78 -4.23
C ALA A 140 -3.94 -24.01 -5.59
N GLU A 141 -4.36 -23.33 -6.67
CA GLU A 141 -3.73 -23.40 -7.99
C GLU A 141 -2.30 -22.82 -8.01
N LEU A 142 -2.00 -21.85 -7.12
CA LEU A 142 -0.68 -21.28 -6.92
C LEU A 142 0.20 -22.14 -6.00
N GLY A 143 -0.39 -23.04 -5.21
CA GLY A 143 0.27 -23.74 -4.12
C GLY A 143 0.55 -22.80 -2.92
N TRP A 144 -0.27 -21.78 -2.72
CA TRP A 144 -0.13 -20.79 -1.66
C TRP A 144 -1.15 -21.01 -0.55
N ASP A 145 -0.81 -20.58 0.67
CA ASP A 145 -1.80 -20.34 1.71
C ASP A 145 -2.82 -19.32 1.20
N TRP A 146 -4.11 -19.63 1.29
CA TRP A 146 -5.16 -18.76 0.81
C TRP A 146 -5.17 -17.40 1.52
N ARG A 147 -4.68 -17.34 2.77
CA ARG A 147 -4.56 -16.11 3.55
C ARG A 147 -3.49 -15.19 2.96
N MET A 148 -2.45 -15.75 2.34
CA MET A 148 -1.46 -14.96 1.58
C MET A 148 -2.11 -14.33 0.34
N LEU A 149 -2.89 -15.06 -0.43
CA LEU A 149 -3.62 -14.50 -1.56
C LEU A 149 -4.67 -13.48 -1.11
N ALA A 150 -5.36 -13.73 0.03
CA ALA A 150 -6.27 -12.74 0.61
C ALA A 150 -5.55 -11.45 1.03
N ALA A 151 -4.33 -11.54 1.56
CA ALA A 151 -3.50 -10.37 1.85
C ALA A 151 -3.15 -9.58 0.58
N VAL A 152 -2.81 -10.26 -0.51
CA VAL A 152 -2.58 -9.63 -1.81
C VAL A 152 -3.83 -8.90 -2.30
N VAL A 153 -4.99 -9.58 -2.33
CA VAL A 153 -6.26 -8.97 -2.77
C VAL A 153 -6.63 -7.77 -1.89
N TYR A 154 -6.41 -7.88 -0.58
CA TYR A 154 -6.63 -6.74 0.30
C TYR A 154 -5.66 -5.58 0.01
N GLN A 155 -4.39 -5.86 -0.24
CA GLN A 155 -3.39 -4.83 -0.58
C GLN A 155 -3.78 -4.11 -1.87
N GLU A 156 -4.23 -4.83 -2.89
CA GLU A 156 -4.57 -4.29 -4.20
C GLU A 156 -5.86 -3.44 -4.19
N SER A 157 -6.91 -3.93 -3.57
CA SER A 157 -8.25 -3.33 -3.71
C SER A 157 -9.02 -3.12 -2.41
N LYS A 158 -8.53 -3.61 -1.26
CA LYS A 158 -9.31 -3.72 -0.01
C LYS A 158 -10.59 -4.54 -0.21
N PHE A 159 -10.50 -5.60 -1.01
CA PHE A 159 -11.62 -6.43 -1.47
C PHE A 159 -12.70 -5.67 -2.28
N SER A 160 -12.35 -4.58 -2.94
CA SER A 160 -13.30 -3.83 -3.77
C SER A 160 -13.19 -4.23 -5.22
N ILE A 161 -14.21 -4.92 -5.75
CA ILE A 161 -14.25 -5.29 -7.17
C ILE A 161 -14.33 -4.07 -8.10
N ASN A 162 -14.91 -2.97 -7.64
CA ASN A 162 -15.04 -1.74 -8.40
C ASN A 162 -13.78 -0.84 -8.34
N SER A 163 -12.71 -1.32 -7.72
CA SER A 163 -11.47 -0.55 -7.63
C SER A 163 -10.85 -0.35 -9.01
N LYS A 164 -10.44 0.89 -9.32
CA LYS A 164 -9.77 1.25 -10.57
C LYS A 164 -8.63 2.22 -10.29
N SER A 165 -7.44 1.89 -10.77
CA SER A 165 -6.28 2.77 -10.63
C SER A 165 -6.23 3.83 -11.75
N HIS A 166 -5.47 4.90 -11.55
CA HIS A 166 -5.21 5.91 -12.58
C HIS A 166 -4.55 5.35 -13.84
N ARG A 167 -3.80 4.25 -13.71
CA ARG A 167 -3.16 3.55 -14.84
C ARG A 167 -4.08 2.57 -15.53
N GLY A 168 -5.33 2.42 -15.05
CA GLY A 168 -6.34 1.56 -15.64
C GLY A 168 -6.39 0.13 -15.10
N ALA A 169 -5.61 -0.20 -14.06
CA ALA A 169 -5.74 -1.49 -13.38
C ALA A 169 -7.11 -1.61 -12.70
N GLN A 170 -7.72 -2.80 -12.69
CA GLN A 170 -9.12 -2.99 -12.29
C GLN A 170 -9.31 -4.18 -11.35
N GLY A 171 -10.30 -4.06 -10.48
CA GLY A 171 -10.88 -5.13 -9.69
C GLY A 171 -10.07 -5.56 -8.48
N LEU A 172 -10.35 -6.76 -8.00
CA LEU A 172 -9.84 -7.32 -6.74
C LEU A 172 -8.31 -7.39 -6.68
N MET A 173 -7.67 -7.77 -7.78
CA MET A 173 -6.21 -7.92 -7.88
C MET A 173 -5.56 -6.81 -8.71
N GLN A 174 -6.27 -5.71 -9.01
CA GLN A 174 -5.78 -4.58 -9.81
C GLN A 174 -5.06 -5.03 -11.10
N VAL A 175 -5.74 -5.87 -11.88
CA VAL A 175 -5.18 -6.40 -13.12
C VAL A 175 -5.30 -5.37 -14.24
N MET A 176 -4.22 -5.18 -14.99
CA MET A 176 -4.25 -4.37 -16.21
C MET A 176 -5.06 -5.09 -17.31
N PRO A 177 -5.92 -4.40 -18.07
CA PRO A 177 -6.68 -5.00 -19.18
C PRO A 177 -5.77 -5.77 -20.17
N SER A 178 -4.65 -5.19 -20.56
CA SER A 178 -3.66 -5.86 -21.43
C SER A 178 -3.05 -7.13 -20.85
N THR A 179 -2.97 -7.23 -19.52
CA THR A 179 -2.54 -8.45 -18.84
C THR A 179 -3.63 -9.51 -18.87
N ALA A 180 -4.89 -9.13 -18.62
CA ALA A 180 -6.03 -10.03 -18.64
C ALA A 180 -6.27 -10.61 -20.04
N GLU A 181 -6.15 -9.78 -21.07
CA GLU A 181 -6.27 -10.19 -22.49
C GLU A 181 -5.31 -11.32 -22.87
N ARG A 182 -4.08 -11.37 -22.31
CA ARG A 182 -3.14 -12.47 -22.53
C ARG A 182 -3.70 -13.82 -22.06
N TYR A 183 -4.65 -13.80 -21.15
CA TYR A 183 -5.30 -14.98 -20.58
C TYR A 183 -6.72 -15.19 -21.13
N GLY A 184 -7.11 -14.43 -22.18
CA GLY A 184 -8.46 -14.49 -22.77
C GLY A 184 -9.55 -13.97 -21.87
N ILE A 185 -9.23 -13.05 -20.95
CA ILE A 185 -10.18 -12.48 -19.99
C ILE A 185 -10.41 -11.01 -20.34
N THR A 186 -11.67 -10.64 -20.58
CA THR A 186 -12.07 -9.28 -20.94
C THR A 186 -12.92 -8.59 -19.88
N ASP A 187 -13.66 -9.37 -19.07
CA ASP A 187 -14.50 -8.84 -18.00
C ASP A 187 -13.74 -8.94 -16.66
N LEU A 188 -13.20 -7.79 -16.21
CA LEU A 188 -12.47 -7.63 -14.97
C LEU A 188 -13.34 -7.13 -13.80
N VAL A 189 -14.63 -6.85 -14.01
CA VAL A 189 -15.57 -6.51 -12.93
C VAL A 189 -16.25 -7.76 -12.36
N ASP A 190 -16.16 -8.89 -13.04
CA ASP A 190 -16.51 -10.18 -12.48
C ASP A 190 -15.41 -10.64 -11.49
N PRO A 191 -15.77 -10.97 -10.23
CA PRO A 191 -14.77 -11.34 -9.21
C PRO A 191 -13.93 -12.57 -9.54
N GLU A 192 -14.57 -13.60 -10.14
CA GLU A 192 -13.88 -14.83 -10.49
C GLU A 192 -12.93 -14.63 -11.68
N ASN A 193 -13.34 -13.91 -12.69
CA ASN A 193 -12.49 -13.53 -13.82
C ASN A 193 -11.30 -12.69 -13.38
N ASN A 194 -11.52 -11.75 -12.46
CA ASN A 194 -10.47 -10.90 -11.95
C ASN A 194 -9.41 -11.70 -11.16
N LEU A 195 -9.85 -12.56 -10.24
CA LEU A 195 -8.97 -13.47 -9.50
C LEU A 195 -8.25 -14.44 -10.45
N ARG A 196 -8.94 -15.02 -11.42
CA ARG A 196 -8.33 -15.90 -12.44
C ARG A 196 -7.22 -15.18 -13.22
N ALA A 197 -7.46 -13.96 -13.69
CA ALA A 197 -6.47 -13.18 -14.42
C ALA A 197 -5.22 -12.88 -13.55
N GLY A 198 -5.45 -12.37 -12.33
CA GLY A 198 -4.38 -12.04 -11.40
C GLY A 198 -3.56 -13.26 -10.97
N THR A 199 -4.21 -14.37 -10.69
CA THR A 199 -3.51 -15.61 -10.27
C THR A 199 -2.78 -16.28 -11.43
N GLN A 200 -3.31 -16.26 -12.64
CA GLN A 200 -2.57 -16.73 -13.82
C GLN A 200 -1.31 -15.88 -14.05
N HIS A 201 -1.40 -14.57 -13.82
CA HIS A 201 -0.25 -13.70 -13.89
C HIS A 201 0.78 -14.01 -12.79
N LEU A 202 0.35 -14.17 -11.54
CA LEU A 202 1.22 -14.62 -10.44
C LEU A 202 1.89 -15.95 -10.74
N LYS A 203 1.15 -16.90 -11.31
CA LYS A 203 1.69 -18.23 -11.69
C LYS A 203 2.77 -18.12 -12.78
N MET A 204 2.55 -17.25 -13.76
CA MET A 204 3.56 -16.98 -14.80
C MET A 204 4.82 -16.38 -14.16
N LEU A 205 4.69 -15.39 -13.30
CA LEU A 205 5.80 -14.78 -12.58
C LEU A 205 6.54 -15.79 -11.69
N GLN A 206 5.80 -16.61 -10.94
CA GLN A 206 6.35 -17.67 -10.10
C GLN A 206 7.18 -18.67 -10.94
N ASN A 207 6.75 -18.98 -12.16
CA ASN A 207 7.48 -19.89 -13.05
C ASN A 207 8.82 -19.28 -13.54
N ILE A 208 8.95 -17.97 -13.63
CA ILE A 208 10.24 -17.31 -13.89
C ILE A 208 11.23 -17.62 -12.76
N TRP A 209 10.76 -17.56 -11.52
CA TRP A 209 11.57 -17.77 -10.31
C TRP A 209 11.82 -19.24 -9.97
N LYS A 210 10.95 -20.17 -10.40
CA LYS A 210 11.12 -21.63 -10.18
C LYS A 210 12.41 -22.22 -10.77
N LYS A 211 12.99 -21.54 -11.74
CA LYS A 211 14.28 -21.97 -12.33
C LYS A 211 15.47 -21.71 -11.39
N ARG A 212 15.24 -21.17 -10.23
CA ARG A 212 16.23 -20.82 -9.21
C ARG A 212 15.92 -21.57 -7.92
N GLU A 213 16.93 -21.90 -7.17
CA GLU A 213 16.80 -22.64 -5.89
C GLU A 213 16.39 -21.71 -4.74
N LEU A 214 15.29 -20.96 -4.92
CA LEU A 214 14.76 -20.07 -3.91
C LEU A 214 14.01 -20.86 -2.83
N SER A 215 14.11 -20.41 -1.58
CA SER A 215 13.23 -20.89 -0.52
C SER A 215 11.76 -20.54 -0.84
N PRO A 216 10.77 -21.25 -0.27
CA PRO A 216 9.36 -20.93 -0.52
C PRO A 216 8.98 -19.47 -0.20
N SER A 217 9.55 -18.90 0.86
CA SER A 217 9.33 -17.50 1.24
C SER A 217 9.93 -16.52 0.23
N GLU A 218 11.17 -16.76 -0.20
CA GLU A 218 11.80 -15.93 -1.22
C GLU A 218 11.07 -16.03 -2.56
N MET A 219 10.61 -17.23 -2.93
CA MET A 219 9.78 -17.43 -4.13
C MET A 219 8.55 -16.54 -4.13
N ILE A 220 7.83 -16.45 -3.00
CA ILE A 220 6.66 -15.59 -2.85
C ILE A 220 7.07 -14.12 -2.95
N ARG A 221 8.10 -13.68 -2.23
CA ARG A 221 8.59 -12.28 -2.24
C ARG A 221 8.97 -11.81 -3.65
N PHE A 222 9.79 -12.58 -4.35
CA PHE A 222 10.19 -12.25 -5.73
C PHE A 222 9.02 -12.26 -6.71
N THR A 223 8.06 -13.19 -6.53
CA THR A 223 6.82 -13.23 -7.34
C THR A 223 5.99 -11.97 -7.12
N LEU A 224 5.76 -11.58 -5.86
CA LEU A 224 4.99 -10.39 -5.49
C LEU A 224 5.71 -9.09 -5.92
N ALA A 225 7.03 -9.02 -5.74
CA ALA A 225 7.82 -7.88 -6.20
C ALA A 225 7.73 -7.72 -7.73
N SER A 226 7.76 -8.84 -8.46
CA SER A 226 7.57 -8.84 -9.92
C SER A 226 6.16 -8.45 -10.34
N TYR A 227 5.15 -8.80 -9.54
CA TYR A 227 3.76 -8.40 -9.77
C TYR A 227 3.60 -6.87 -9.67
N ASN A 228 4.23 -6.27 -8.67
CA ASN A 228 4.18 -4.83 -8.41
C ASN A 228 5.06 -4.00 -9.37
N ALA A 229 6.33 -4.38 -9.54
CA ALA A 229 7.34 -3.61 -10.29
C ALA A 229 7.58 -4.08 -11.72
N GLY A 230 7.12 -5.28 -12.06
CA GLY A 230 7.42 -5.97 -13.30
C GLY A 230 8.65 -6.90 -13.21
N GLU A 231 8.57 -8.03 -13.87
CA GLU A 231 9.61 -9.07 -13.87
C GLU A 231 10.96 -8.60 -14.38
N GLY A 232 10.96 -7.77 -15.43
CA GLY A 232 12.18 -7.22 -15.99
C GLY A 232 12.96 -6.37 -14.99
N ARG A 233 12.23 -5.57 -14.20
CA ARG A 233 12.82 -4.73 -13.14
C ARG A 233 13.43 -5.58 -12.03
N MET A 234 12.74 -6.63 -11.62
CA MET A 234 13.25 -7.52 -10.57
C MET A 234 14.46 -8.34 -11.01
N LEU A 235 14.51 -8.74 -12.29
CA LEU A 235 15.71 -9.36 -12.88
C LEU A 235 16.89 -8.38 -12.92
N GLU A 236 16.66 -7.11 -13.23
CA GLU A 236 17.67 -6.05 -13.18
C GLU A 236 18.20 -5.85 -11.74
N CYS A 237 17.31 -5.74 -10.74
CA CYS A 237 17.72 -5.63 -9.33
C CYS A 237 18.61 -6.80 -8.92
N ARG A 238 18.26 -7.99 -9.33
CA ARG A 238 19.00 -9.21 -9.02
C ARG A 238 20.38 -9.22 -9.67
N THR A 239 20.49 -8.82 -10.93
CA THR A 239 21.77 -8.68 -11.63
C THR A 239 22.66 -7.66 -10.93
N TYR A 240 22.11 -6.51 -10.61
CA TYR A 240 22.81 -5.44 -9.89
C TYR A 240 23.27 -5.89 -8.49
N ALA A 241 22.44 -6.64 -7.75
CA ALA A 241 22.83 -7.19 -6.46
C ALA A 241 24.04 -8.12 -6.59
N ALA A 242 24.04 -9.04 -7.55
CA ALA A 242 25.15 -9.94 -7.80
C ALA A 242 26.45 -9.18 -8.22
N GLU A 243 26.35 -8.16 -9.06
CA GLU A 243 27.48 -7.30 -9.46
C GLU A 243 28.11 -6.55 -8.27
N LYS A 244 27.29 -6.18 -7.28
CA LYS A 244 27.73 -5.48 -6.05
C LYS A 244 28.13 -6.44 -4.92
N GLY A 245 28.09 -7.76 -5.13
CA GLY A 245 28.50 -8.78 -4.15
C GLY A 245 27.45 -9.11 -3.10
N TYR A 246 26.17 -8.74 -3.33
CA TYR A 246 25.05 -9.12 -2.50
C TYR A 246 24.45 -10.46 -2.91
N ASP A 247 23.81 -11.16 -1.99
CA ASP A 247 23.09 -12.40 -2.30
C ASP A 247 21.83 -12.07 -3.10
N ALA A 248 21.90 -12.29 -4.41
CA ALA A 248 20.85 -11.95 -5.36
C ALA A 248 19.58 -12.79 -5.20
N ASP A 249 19.60 -13.85 -4.40
CA ASP A 249 18.49 -14.78 -4.15
C ASP A 249 17.81 -14.54 -2.80
N LYS A 250 18.19 -13.48 -2.07
CA LYS A 250 17.59 -13.05 -0.82
C LYS A 250 16.93 -11.69 -0.95
N TRP A 251 15.65 -11.62 -0.61
CA TRP A 251 14.90 -10.37 -0.65
C TRP A 251 15.50 -9.27 0.23
N GLU A 252 15.99 -9.63 1.43
CA GLU A 252 16.65 -8.69 2.33
C GLU A 252 17.88 -8.02 1.72
N GLU A 253 18.60 -8.74 0.86
CA GLU A 253 19.75 -8.19 0.12
C GLU A 253 19.31 -7.31 -1.06
N ILE A 254 18.21 -7.68 -1.74
CA ILE A 254 17.59 -6.85 -2.79
C ILE A 254 17.11 -5.51 -2.20
N VAL A 255 16.53 -5.52 -1.00
CA VAL A 255 16.10 -4.29 -0.30
C VAL A 255 17.29 -3.33 -0.07
N LYS A 256 18.50 -3.85 0.20
CA LYS A 256 19.70 -3.02 0.40
C LYS A 256 20.21 -2.38 -0.90
N VAL A 257 20.02 -3.03 -2.04
CA VAL A 257 20.52 -2.50 -3.32
C VAL A 257 19.54 -1.56 -4.01
N ILE A 258 18.26 -1.63 -3.73
CA ILE A 258 17.24 -0.74 -4.31
C ILE A 258 17.57 0.75 -4.07
N PRO A 259 17.98 1.21 -2.86
CA PRO A 259 18.42 2.58 -2.65
C PRO A 259 19.61 2.98 -3.53
N LEU A 260 20.59 2.09 -3.72
CA LEU A 260 21.75 2.34 -4.58
C LEU A 260 21.34 2.52 -6.04
N MET A 261 20.46 1.65 -6.54
CA MET A 261 19.90 1.78 -7.89
C MET A 261 19.10 3.08 -8.07
N ARG A 262 18.46 3.57 -7.01
CA ARG A 262 17.75 4.84 -7.02
C ARG A 262 18.69 6.04 -7.12
N GLU A 263 19.80 6.03 -6.40
CA GLU A 263 20.84 7.06 -6.47
C GLU A 263 21.43 7.14 -7.88
N GLU A 264 21.57 6.00 -8.56
CA GLU A 264 22.00 5.90 -9.96
C GLU A 264 20.86 6.24 -10.97
N GLY A 265 19.64 6.58 -10.51
CA GLY A 265 18.49 6.90 -11.36
C GLY A 265 17.88 5.71 -12.09
N ARG A 266 18.24 4.48 -11.72
CA ARG A 266 17.83 3.24 -12.43
C ARG A 266 16.47 2.72 -11.97
N PHE A 267 16.17 2.77 -10.66
CA PHE A 267 14.91 2.25 -10.11
C PHE A 267 14.51 2.98 -8.83
N GLN A 268 13.26 3.43 -8.73
CA GLN A 268 12.76 4.10 -7.52
C GLN A 268 12.46 3.13 -6.37
N GLY A 269 11.96 1.96 -6.63
CA GLY A 269 11.83 0.72 -5.85
C GLY A 269 11.22 0.73 -4.45
N TYR A 270 11.15 1.87 -3.75
CA TYR A 270 10.58 1.93 -2.39
C TYR A 270 9.12 1.49 -2.33
N GLU A 271 8.33 1.77 -3.37
CA GLU A 271 6.95 1.30 -3.45
C GLU A 271 6.86 -0.22 -3.42
N THR A 272 7.82 -0.90 -4.07
CA THR A 272 7.87 -2.36 -4.11
C THR A 272 8.30 -2.95 -2.78
N ILE A 273 9.26 -2.34 -2.08
CA ILE A 273 9.65 -2.77 -0.72
C ILE A 273 8.43 -2.69 0.19
N THR A 274 7.81 -1.52 0.25
CA THR A 274 6.62 -1.28 1.08
C THR A 274 5.46 -2.20 0.70
N TYR A 275 5.30 -2.53 -0.58
CA TYR A 275 4.28 -3.46 -1.05
C TYR A 275 4.46 -4.86 -0.43
N ILE A 276 5.68 -5.38 -0.40
CA ILE A 276 5.99 -6.68 0.21
C ILE A 276 5.76 -6.65 1.72
N GLU A 277 6.31 -5.65 2.41
CA GLU A 277 6.13 -5.47 3.86
C GLU A 277 4.66 -5.40 4.25
N ASN A 278 3.84 -4.69 3.49
CA ASN A 278 2.41 -4.57 3.70
C ASN A 278 1.69 -5.92 3.57
N ILE A 279 2.02 -6.70 2.54
CA ILE A 279 1.39 -8.01 2.32
C ILE A 279 1.78 -8.98 3.43
N GLU A 280 3.05 -8.98 3.86
CA GLU A 280 3.50 -9.84 4.96
C GLU A 280 2.78 -9.50 6.27
N ALA A 281 2.69 -8.22 6.62
CA ALA A 281 1.96 -7.77 7.81
C ALA A 281 0.45 -8.10 7.73
N LEU A 282 -0.15 -7.96 6.56
CA LEU A 282 -1.55 -8.35 6.32
C LEU A 282 -1.74 -9.86 6.44
N TYR A 283 -0.83 -10.65 5.90
CA TYR A 283 -0.86 -12.11 6.01
C TYR A 283 -0.80 -12.55 7.48
N GLU A 284 0.14 -12.01 8.26
CA GLU A 284 0.24 -12.28 9.70
C GLU A 284 -1.05 -11.89 10.44
N ALA A 285 -1.61 -10.73 10.13
CA ALA A 285 -2.85 -10.28 10.73
C ALA A 285 -4.03 -11.19 10.38
N ILE A 286 -4.14 -11.62 9.12
CA ILE A 286 -5.18 -12.54 8.67
C ILE A 286 -5.00 -13.92 9.35
N CYS A 287 -3.78 -14.41 9.51
CA CYS A 287 -3.50 -15.63 10.26
C CYS A 287 -3.93 -15.54 11.73
N LYS A 288 -3.74 -14.37 12.36
CA LYS A 288 -4.18 -14.14 13.75
C LYS A 288 -5.71 -14.14 13.89
N ILE A 289 -6.44 -13.52 12.95
CA ILE A 289 -7.89 -13.41 13.01
C ILE A 289 -8.61 -14.66 12.46
N HIS A 290 -7.96 -15.40 11.58
CA HIS A 290 -8.45 -16.64 10.97
C HIS A 290 -7.35 -17.72 11.03
N PRO A 291 -7.09 -18.30 12.22
CA PRO A 291 -6.09 -19.36 12.35
C PRO A 291 -6.50 -20.59 11.52
N THR A 292 -5.52 -21.36 11.07
CA THR A 292 -5.76 -22.73 10.55
C THR A 292 -6.35 -23.58 11.65
N GLU A 293 -7.37 -24.36 11.32
CA GLU A 293 -7.91 -25.41 12.17
C GLU A 293 -6.87 -26.50 12.41
#